data_55a26ff2b4611e7f60cf9201bb797320
#
_entry.id   55a26ff2b4611e7f60cf9201bb797320
#
_cell.length_a   1.000
_cell.length_b   1.000
_cell.length_c   1.000
_cell.angle_alpha   90.00
_cell.angle_beta   90.00
_cell.angle_gamma   90.00
#
_symmetry.space_group_name_H-M   'P 1'
#
loop_
_entity.id
_entity.type
_entity.pdbx_description
1 polymer ?
#
loop_
_entity_poly.entity_id
_entity_poly.type
_entity_poly.pdbx_seq_one_letter_code
_entity_poly.pdbx_strand_id
1 'polypeptide(L)'
;EALTDARNLLLGVAVFALSRVLALHFFLNNLDDETLRLRARRLSCGYSLLFLAAFLAFFGWLLCSDGRAIDPASGTVSIEPYKYLHNLLAMPAVAIVLLAGVAAVLWGLWSGGRNGSRRAIWFSGAGTILTVLALLLLAGWNDTCYYPSLTDMQSSLAITNSSSSLFTLKVMSVVSLLIPFVAAYI
;
A
#
# COMPACT_ATOMS: atom_id res chain seq x y z
N GLU A 1 -12.41 13.26 13.27
CA GLU A 1 -11.83 12.04 13.89
C GLU A 1 -10.82 11.37 12.97
N ALA A 2 -11.08 11.18 11.66
CA ALA A 2 -10.12 10.54 10.74
C ALA A 2 -8.79 11.29 10.61
N LEU A 3 -8.78 12.63 10.67
CA LEU A 3 -7.58 13.47 10.59
C LEU A 3 -6.80 13.54 11.90
N THR A 4 -7.41 13.16 13.02
CA THR A 4 -6.79 13.17 14.35
C THR A 4 -6.26 11.79 14.77
N ASP A 5 -6.53 10.76 14.00
CA ASP A 5 -5.98 9.42 14.25
C ASP A 5 -4.48 9.40 13.87
N ALA A 6 -3.63 9.12 14.83
CA ALA A 6 -2.18 9.07 14.65
C ALA A 6 -1.74 8.04 13.57
N ARG A 7 -2.48 6.96 13.40
CA ARG A 7 -2.22 5.96 12.35
C ARG A 7 -2.41 6.54 10.96
N ASN A 8 -3.49 7.29 10.76
CA ASN A 8 -3.77 7.97 9.50
C ASN A 8 -2.73 9.04 9.19
N LEU A 9 -2.26 9.77 10.22
CA LEU A 9 -1.19 10.75 10.07
C LEU A 9 0.13 10.09 9.69
N LEU A 10 0.50 8.97 10.32
CA LEU A 10 1.71 8.21 9.97
C LEU A 10 1.65 7.71 8.52
N LEU A 11 0.51 7.16 8.11
CA LEU A 11 0.31 6.74 6.73
C LEU A 11 0.39 7.93 5.77
N GLY A 12 -0.23 9.06 6.11
CA GLY A 12 -0.18 10.29 5.32
C GLY A 12 1.25 10.79 5.13
N VAL A 13 2.06 10.81 6.19
CA VAL A 13 3.49 11.17 6.14
C VAL A 13 4.28 10.19 5.28
N ALA A 14 4.02 8.88 5.41
CA ALA A 14 4.66 7.84 4.59
C ALA A 14 4.33 8.04 3.09
N VAL A 15 3.07 8.24 2.74
CA VAL A 15 2.63 8.47 1.35
C VAL A 15 3.24 9.75 0.79
N PHE A 16 3.24 10.85 1.56
CA PHE A 16 3.88 12.09 1.16
C PHE A 16 5.37 11.91 0.89
N ALA A 17 6.10 11.27 1.81
CA ALA A 17 7.53 11.03 1.65
C ALA A 17 7.81 10.12 0.44
N LEU A 18 7.03 9.07 0.25
CA LEU A 18 7.14 8.14 -0.88
C LEU A 18 6.90 8.85 -2.21
N SER A 19 5.88 9.71 -2.29
CA SER A 19 5.61 10.48 -3.52
C SER A 19 6.80 11.38 -3.91
N ARG A 20 7.46 11.98 -2.91
CA ARG A 20 8.69 12.76 -3.13
C ARG A 20 9.84 11.88 -3.63
N VAL A 21 10.03 10.71 -3.03
CA VAL A 21 11.06 9.76 -3.49
C VAL A 21 10.81 9.33 -4.93
N LEU A 22 9.59 8.95 -5.28
CA LEU A 22 9.26 8.54 -6.65
C LEU A 22 9.50 9.67 -7.66
N ALA A 23 9.12 10.91 -7.34
CA ALA A 23 9.42 12.08 -8.16
C ALA A 23 10.93 12.30 -8.34
N LEU A 24 11.71 12.17 -7.26
CA LEU A 24 13.17 12.32 -7.34
C LEU A 24 13.83 11.19 -8.14
N HIS A 25 13.33 9.94 -8.02
CA HIS A 25 13.79 8.82 -8.84
C HIS A 25 13.42 9.01 -10.32
N PHE A 26 12.26 9.61 -10.60
CA PHE A 26 11.87 9.99 -11.95
C PHE A 26 12.86 11.03 -12.53
N PHE A 27 13.25 12.04 -11.76
CA PHE A 27 14.26 13.00 -12.18
C PHE A 27 15.62 12.34 -12.43
N LEU A 28 16.06 11.41 -11.55
CA LEU A 28 17.30 10.64 -11.77
C LEU A 28 17.29 9.84 -13.06
N ASN A 29 16.10 9.37 -13.50
CA ASN A 29 15.95 8.63 -14.75
C ASN A 29 15.97 9.51 -15.99
N ASN A 30 15.36 10.71 -15.93
CA ASN A 30 15.07 11.53 -17.11
C ASN A 30 15.97 12.75 -17.27
N LEU A 31 16.71 13.19 -16.25
CA LEU A 31 17.57 14.35 -16.33
C LEU A 31 19.03 13.95 -16.59
N ASP A 32 19.69 14.68 -17.47
CA ASP A 32 21.11 14.52 -17.77
C ASP A 32 22.00 15.56 -17.06
N ASP A 33 21.42 16.64 -16.49
CA ASP A 33 22.15 17.65 -15.72
C ASP A 33 22.67 17.04 -14.39
N GLU A 34 24.01 17.06 -14.23
CA GLU A 34 24.66 16.45 -13.09
C GLU A 34 24.38 17.19 -11.78
N THR A 35 24.24 18.49 -11.81
CA THR A 35 23.91 19.32 -10.63
C THR A 35 22.53 19.00 -10.10
N LEU A 36 21.55 18.88 -10.97
CA LEU A 36 20.20 18.50 -10.61
C LEU A 36 20.13 17.06 -10.09
N ARG A 37 20.85 16.14 -10.73
CA ARG A 37 20.96 14.74 -10.28
C ARG A 37 21.57 14.61 -8.89
N LEU A 38 22.64 15.34 -8.59
CA LEU A 38 23.25 15.33 -7.26
C LEU A 38 22.30 15.86 -6.18
N ARG A 39 21.54 16.91 -6.49
CA ARG A 39 20.49 17.43 -5.58
C ARG A 39 19.37 16.43 -5.39
N ALA A 40 18.85 15.84 -6.47
CA ALA A 40 17.80 14.82 -6.43
C ALA A 40 18.22 13.61 -5.58
N ARG A 41 19.45 13.13 -5.77
CA ARG A 41 20.02 12.03 -5.00
C ARG A 41 20.09 12.35 -3.50
N ARG A 42 20.60 13.53 -3.13
CA ARG A 42 20.70 13.93 -1.72
C ARG A 42 19.33 14.03 -1.05
N LEU A 43 18.36 14.67 -1.72
CA LEU A 43 16.99 14.80 -1.24
C LEU A 43 16.28 13.45 -1.16
N SER A 44 16.50 12.56 -2.14
CA SER A 44 15.97 11.19 -2.13
C SER A 44 16.39 10.43 -0.89
N CYS A 45 17.63 10.56 -0.44
CA CYS A 45 18.11 9.90 0.77
C CYS A 45 17.32 10.35 2.03
N GLY A 46 17.11 11.66 2.18
CA GLY A 46 16.35 12.21 3.31
C GLY A 46 14.88 11.79 3.32
N TYR A 47 14.19 11.89 2.17
CA TYR A 47 12.80 11.45 2.07
C TYR A 47 12.64 9.94 2.17
N SER A 48 13.64 9.15 1.72
CA SER A 48 13.64 7.69 1.93
C SER A 48 13.69 7.32 3.40
N LEU A 49 14.52 8.01 4.19
CA LEU A 49 14.59 7.78 5.64
C LEU A 49 13.28 8.15 6.33
N LEU A 50 12.68 9.29 5.97
CA LEU A 50 11.38 9.71 6.50
C LEU A 50 10.28 8.70 6.14
N PHE A 51 10.25 8.24 4.88
CA PHE A 51 9.33 7.21 4.42
C PHE A 51 9.47 5.92 5.22
N LEU A 52 10.70 5.40 5.35
CA LEU A 52 10.94 4.15 6.08
C LEU A 52 10.51 4.25 7.54
N ALA A 53 10.86 5.35 8.22
CA ALA A 53 10.48 5.56 9.62
C ALA A 53 8.95 5.58 9.79
N ALA A 54 8.25 6.38 8.98
CA ALA A 54 6.80 6.52 9.05
C ALA A 54 6.08 5.21 8.63
N PHE A 55 6.57 4.54 7.58
CA PHE A 55 5.98 3.30 7.08
C PHE A 55 6.17 2.15 8.09
N LEU A 56 7.35 1.98 8.66
CA LEU A 56 7.60 0.94 9.65
C LEU A 56 6.80 1.16 10.93
N ALA A 57 6.67 2.41 11.39
CA ALA A 57 5.84 2.75 12.52
C ALA A 57 4.36 2.45 12.24
N PHE A 58 3.84 2.85 11.07
CA PHE A 58 2.48 2.54 10.64
C PHE A 58 2.24 1.02 10.52
N PHE A 59 3.13 0.32 9.84
CA PHE A 59 2.99 -1.12 9.58
C PHE A 59 3.07 -1.93 10.88
N GLY A 60 4.02 -1.60 11.76
CA GLY A 60 4.12 -2.23 13.08
C GLY A 60 2.85 -2.00 13.92
N TRP A 61 2.33 -0.76 13.91
CA TRP A 61 1.07 -0.47 14.60
C TRP A 61 -0.11 -1.23 13.98
N LEU A 62 -0.19 -1.31 12.65
CA LEU A 62 -1.24 -2.06 11.94
C LEU A 62 -1.24 -3.53 12.37
N LEU A 63 -0.09 -4.19 12.38
CA LEU A 63 0.00 -5.61 12.75
C LEU A 63 -0.38 -5.87 14.24
N CYS A 64 -0.15 -4.89 15.10
CA CYS A 64 -0.52 -4.98 16.52
C CYS A 64 -1.95 -4.51 16.81
N SER A 65 -2.67 -4.02 15.80
CA SER A 65 -4.04 -3.50 15.98
C SER A 65 -5.07 -4.61 15.93
N ASP A 66 -6.13 -4.40 16.72
CA ASP A 66 -7.35 -5.18 16.62
C ASP A 66 -8.07 -4.83 15.32
N GLY A 67 -8.66 -5.82 14.68
CA GLY A 67 -9.47 -5.66 13.49
C GLY A 67 -10.90 -6.09 13.71
N ARG A 68 -11.79 -5.68 12.81
CA ARG A 68 -13.17 -6.18 12.81
C ARG A 68 -13.29 -7.30 11.80
N ALA A 69 -13.76 -8.45 12.29
CA ALA A 69 -14.06 -9.61 11.47
C ALA A 69 -15.57 -9.75 11.32
N ILE A 70 -16.02 -10.12 10.14
CA ILE A 70 -17.42 -10.50 9.88
C ILE A 70 -17.52 -12.02 9.79
N ASP A 71 -18.50 -12.59 10.47
CA ASP A 71 -18.83 -14.01 10.27
C ASP A 71 -19.70 -14.13 9.01
N PRO A 72 -19.23 -14.82 7.97
CA PRO A 72 -19.98 -14.95 6.72
C PRO A 72 -21.33 -15.69 6.87
N ALA A 73 -21.47 -16.53 7.91
CA ALA A 73 -22.68 -17.32 8.12
C ALA A 73 -23.77 -16.53 8.84
N SER A 74 -23.42 -15.76 9.86
CA SER A 74 -24.36 -14.98 10.67
C SER A 74 -24.44 -13.50 10.28
N GLY A 75 -23.44 -12.99 9.53
CA GLY A 75 -23.31 -11.58 9.20
C GLY A 75 -22.93 -10.71 10.40
N THR A 76 -22.62 -11.30 11.55
CA THR A 76 -22.26 -10.55 12.76
C THR A 76 -20.82 -10.08 12.71
N VAL A 77 -20.59 -8.84 13.13
CA VAL A 77 -19.24 -8.25 13.22
C VAL A 77 -18.74 -8.35 14.63
N SER A 78 -17.53 -8.87 14.80
CA SER A 78 -16.83 -9.00 16.07
C SER A 78 -15.44 -8.36 16.01
N ILE A 79 -14.87 -8.03 17.19
CA ILE A 79 -13.50 -7.55 17.28
C ILE A 79 -12.59 -8.77 17.45
N GLU A 80 -11.58 -8.88 16.58
CA GLU A 80 -10.56 -9.93 16.64
C GLU A 80 -9.20 -9.28 16.96
N PRO A 81 -8.54 -9.68 18.06
CA PRO A 81 -7.22 -9.15 18.38
C PRO A 81 -6.20 -9.59 17.34
N TYR A 82 -5.27 -8.68 17.00
CA TYR A 82 -4.21 -8.92 16.03
C TYR A 82 -4.70 -9.44 14.66
N LYS A 83 -5.89 -9.01 14.23
CA LYS A 83 -6.54 -9.51 13.00
C LYS A 83 -5.62 -9.42 11.78
N TYR A 84 -4.90 -8.31 11.61
CA TYR A 84 -4.03 -8.10 10.46
C TYR A 84 -2.79 -9.01 10.48
N LEU A 85 -2.27 -9.33 11.66
CA LEU A 85 -1.20 -10.32 11.81
C LEU A 85 -1.69 -11.72 11.50
N HIS A 86 -2.88 -12.10 11.97
CA HIS A 86 -3.52 -13.39 11.61
C HIS A 86 -3.75 -13.49 10.10
N ASN A 87 -4.24 -12.42 9.46
CA ASN A 87 -4.42 -12.39 8.01
C ASN A 87 -3.11 -12.59 7.26
N LEU A 88 -2.02 -11.96 7.72
CA LEU A 88 -0.71 -12.11 7.10
C LEU A 88 -0.21 -13.56 7.16
N LEU A 89 -0.43 -14.24 8.29
CA LEU A 89 -0.04 -15.65 8.48
C LEU A 89 -0.98 -16.61 7.74
N ALA A 90 -2.27 -16.29 7.67
CA ALA A 90 -3.27 -17.12 6.98
C ALA A 90 -3.19 -17.02 5.45
N MET A 91 -2.59 -15.93 4.92
CA MET A 91 -2.49 -15.68 3.48
C MET A 91 -1.03 -15.64 3.02
N PRO A 92 -0.34 -16.78 2.87
CA PRO A 92 1.09 -16.81 2.53
C PRO A 92 1.40 -16.17 1.17
N ALA A 93 0.48 -16.23 0.22
CA ALA A 93 0.63 -15.55 -1.07
C ALA A 93 0.71 -14.02 -0.91
N VAL A 94 -0.14 -13.43 -0.05
CA VAL A 94 -0.11 -11.99 0.25
C VAL A 94 1.17 -11.62 0.97
N ALA A 95 1.63 -12.46 1.90
CA ALA A 95 2.90 -12.26 2.60
C ALA A 95 4.09 -12.26 1.63
N ILE A 96 4.13 -13.17 0.65
CA ILE A 96 5.17 -13.21 -0.38
C ILE A 96 5.14 -11.95 -1.25
N VAL A 97 3.96 -11.52 -1.70
CA VAL A 97 3.80 -10.28 -2.49
C VAL A 97 4.24 -9.07 -1.69
N LEU A 98 3.90 -9.00 -0.40
CA LEU A 98 4.33 -7.92 0.49
C LEU A 98 5.86 -7.88 0.63
N LEU A 99 6.48 -9.03 0.91
CA LEU A 99 7.93 -9.12 1.06
C LEU A 99 8.66 -8.77 -0.24
N ALA A 100 8.17 -9.25 -1.38
CA ALA A 100 8.72 -8.91 -2.70
C ALA A 100 8.58 -7.41 -3.00
N GLY A 101 7.42 -6.83 -2.70
CA GLY A 101 7.15 -5.40 -2.85
C GLY A 101 8.07 -4.55 -1.98
N VAL A 102 8.17 -4.87 -0.69
CA VAL A 102 9.07 -4.17 0.24
C VAL A 102 10.54 -4.31 -0.18
N ALA A 103 10.99 -5.50 -0.58
CA ALA A 103 12.35 -5.71 -1.07
C ALA A 103 12.65 -4.87 -2.32
N ALA A 104 11.71 -4.80 -3.27
CA ALA A 104 11.84 -3.96 -4.45
C ALA A 104 11.89 -2.45 -4.11
N VAL A 105 11.03 -1.99 -3.18
CA VAL A 105 11.09 -0.60 -2.69
C VAL A 105 12.45 -0.31 -2.07
N LEU A 106 12.91 -1.13 -1.13
CA LEU A 106 14.20 -0.95 -0.46
C LEU A 106 15.36 -0.92 -1.45
N TRP A 107 15.35 -1.80 -2.45
CA TRP A 107 16.33 -1.79 -3.53
C TRP A 107 16.28 -0.51 -4.34
N GLY A 108 15.07 -0.02 -4.67
CA GLY A 108 14.86 1.25 -5.36
C GLY A 108 15.41 2.44 -4.55
N LEU A 109 15.08 2.50 -3.24
CA LEU A 109 15.56 3.54 -2.34
C LEU A 109 17.09 3.55 -2.24
N TRP A 110 17.68 2.36 -2.06
CA TRP A 110 19.13 2.22 -1.96
C TRP A 110 19.83 2.59 -3.27
N SER A 111 19.36 2.08 -4.40
CA SER A 111 20.00 2.32 -5.71
C SER A 111 19.84 3.77 -6.17
N GLY A 112 18.71 4.42 -5.89
CA GLY A 112 18.46 5.83 -6.19
C GLY A 112 19.26 6.75 -5.27
N GLY A 113 19.16 6.55 -3.97
CA GLY A 113 19.81 7.41 -2.96
C GLY A 113 21.33 7.26 -2.95
N ARG A 114 21.85 6.04 -3.00
CA ARG A 114 23.31 5.80 -2.89
C ARG A 114 24.03 5.87 -4.24
N ASN A 115 23.47 5.27 -5.27
CA ASN A 115 24.14 5.14 -6.57
C ASN A 115 23.64 6.14 -7.63
N GLY A 116 22.56 6.88 -7.36
CA GLY A 116 21.93 7.74 -8.35
C GLY A 116 21.47 6.99 -9.61
N SER A 117 21.04 5.74 -9.44
CA SER A 117 20.70 4.85 -10.55
C SER A 117 19.47 5.32 -11.30
N ARG A 118 19.54 5.34 -12.64
CA ARG A 118 18.39 5.63 -13.51
C ARG A 118 17.27 4.62 -13.38
N ARG A 119 17.58 3.37 -12.99
CA ARG A 119 16.59 2.29 -12.84
C ARG A 119 15.85 2.32 -11.50
N ALA A 120 16.22 3.20 -10.56
CA ALA A 120 15.63 3.27 -9.24
C ALA A 120 14.11 3.44 -9.27
N ILE A 121 13.59 4.24 -10.21
CA ILE A 121 12.16 4.49 -10.35
C ILE A 121 11.36 3.21 -10.65
N TRP A 122 11.89 2.32 -11.47
CA TRP A 122 11.20 1.09 -11.83
C TRP A 122 11.06 0.13 -10.64
N PHE A 123 12.12 -0.01 -9.84
CA PHE A 123 12.08 -0.85 -8.64
C PHE A 123 11.22 -0.22 -7.54
N SER A 124 11.38 1.07 -7.27
CA SER A 124 10.56 1.75 -6.26
C SER A 124 9.10 1.83 -6.68
N GLY A 125 8.80 2.08 -7.97
CA GLY A 125 7.44 2.13 -8.48
C GLY A 125 6.74 0.77 -8.45
N ALA A 126 7.35 -0.27 -9.05
CA ALA A 126 6.80 -1.62 -9.03
C ALA A 126 6.66 -2.15 -7.59
N GLY A 127 7.67 -1.93 -6.74
CA GLY A 127 7.62 -2.31 -5.34
C GLY A 127 6.50 -1.61 -4.57
N THR A 128 6.25 -0.33 -4.85
CA THR A 128 5.13 0.41 -4.26
C THR A 128 3.78 -0.22 -4.64
N ILE A 129 3.58 -0.53 -5.93
CA ILE A 129 2.35 -1.16 -6.40
C ILE A 129 2.11 -2.50 -5.67
N LEU A 130 3.13 -3.37 -5.60
CA LEU A 130 3.02 -4.65 -4.92
C LEU A 130 2.76 -4.50 -3.42
N THR A 131 3.45 -3.57 -2.76
CA THR A 131 3.27 -3.31 -1.33
C THR A 131 1.86 -2.80 -1.02
N VAL A 132 1.36 -1.83 -1.80
CA VAL A 132 0.02 -1.28 -1.63
C VAL A 132 -1.04 -2.35 -1.90
N LEU A 133 -0.88 -3.15 -2.96
CA LEU A 133 -1.78 -4.27 -3.25
C LEU A 133 -1.84 -5.26 -2.07
N ALA A 134 -0.69 -5.65 -1.55
CA ALA A 134 -0.63 -6.57 -0.42
C ALA A 134 -1.28 -5.98 0.84
N LEU A 135 -1.07 -4.69 1.13
CA LEU A 135 -1.71 -4.01 2.27
C LEU A 135 -3.23 -3.92 2.12
N LEU A 136 -3.73 -3.64 0.92
CA LEU A 136 -5.18 -3.61 0.66
C LEU A 136 -5.80 -5.01 0.81
N LEU A 137 -5.13 -6.06 0.34
CA LEU A 137 -5.58 -7.44 0.54
C LEU A 137 -5.52 -7.82 2.03
N LEU A 138 -4.48 -7.43 2.75
CA LEU A 138 -4.34 -7.67 4.18
C LEU A 138 -5.47 -7.01 4.98
N ALA A 139 -5.86 -5.80 4.61
CA ALA A 139 -6.87 -5.00 5.29
C ALA A 139 -8.31 -5.38 4.93
N GLY A 140 -8.55 -5.95 3.74
CA GLY A 140 -9.93 -6.18 3.25
C GLY A 140 -10.31 -7.62 2.97
N TRP A 141 -9.34 -8.54 2.89
CA TRP A 141 -9.61 -9.96 2.63
C TRP A 141 -9.79 -10.76 3.93
N ASN A 142 -10.14 -12.05 3.81
CA ASN A 142 -10.26 -12.99 4.93
C ASN A 142 -11.25 -12.50 5.99
N ASP A 143 -12.47 -12.20 5.56
CA ASP A 143 -13.59 -11.77 6.41
C ASP A 143 -13.28 -10.54 7.29
N THR A 144 -12.41 -9.67 6.80
CA THR A 144 -12.01 -8.44 7.48
C THR A 144 -12.86 -7.27 6.99
N CYS A 145 -13.36 -6.46 7.94
CA CYS A 145 -14.05 -5.23 7.62
C CYS A 145 -13.01 -4.15 7.24
N TYR A 146 -12.96 -3.80 5.96
CA TYR A 146 -12.05 -2.78 5.44
C TYR A 146 -12.48 -1.34 5.80
N TYR A 147 -13.76 -1.14 6.11
CA TYR A 147 -14.29 0.14 6.55
C TYR A 147 -15.05 -0.02 7.87
N PRO A 148 -14.35 0.16 9.01
CA PRO A 148 -14.94 0.02 10.34
C PRO A 148 -15.86 1.22 10.64
N SER A 149 -17.11 0.95 11.00
CA SER A 149 -18.06 2.00 11.41
C SER A 149 -17.74 2.50 12.81
N LEU A 150 -17.77 3.81 13.03
CA LEU A 150 -17.53 4.42 14.34
C LEU A 150 -18.79 4.52 15.22
N THR A 151 -19.97 4.48 14.60
CA THR A 151 -21.26 4.66 15.30
C THR A 151 -21.88 3.34 15.71
N ASP A 152 -21.87 2.36 14.83
CA ASP A 152 -22.41 1.03 15.08
C ASP A 152 -21.48 -0.03 14.49
N MET A 153 -21.03 -0.95 15.32
CA MET A 153 -20.07 -1.98 14.91
C MET A 153 -20.64 -2.88 13.79
N GLN A 154 -21.94 -3.18 13.82
CA GLN A 154 -22.60 -4.05 12.84
C GLN A 154 -22.73 -3.39 11.46
N SER A 155 -22.66 -2.06 11.39
CA SER A 155 -22.64 -1.30 10.13
C SER A 155 -21.26 -1.21 9.47
N SER A 156 -20.28 -1.98 9.95
CA SER A 156 -18.95 -2.04 9.33
C SER A 156 -19.01 -2.76 7.97
N LEU A 157 -18.27 -2.23 6.97
CA LEU A 157 -18.27 -2.77 5.63
C LEU A 157 -17.14 -3.78 5.42
N ALA A 158 -17.54 -4.96 4.95
CA ALA A 158 -16.65 -6.01 4.47
C ALA A 158 -16.95 -6.28 2.98
N ILE A 159 -16.09 -7.02 2.30
CA ILE A 159 -16.31 -7.38 0.89
C ILE A 159 -17.64 -8.13 0.72
N THR A 160 -18.01 -8.98 1.67
CA THR A 160 -19.23 -9.81 1.63
C THR A 160 -20.52 -9.02 1.70
N ASN A 161 -20.57 -7.91 2.44
CA ASN A 161 -21.79 -7.12 2.66
C ASN A 161 -21.85 -5.82 1.84
N SER A 162 -20.76 -5.44 1.15
CA SER A 162 -20.67 -4.17 0.41
C SER A 162 -20.32 -4.32 -1.07
N SER A 163 -20.05 -5.55 -1.55
CA SER A 163 -19.77 -5.77 -2.95
C SER A 163 -21.01 -5.63 -3.82
N SER A 164 -20.81 -5.16 -5.05
CA SER A 164 -21.84 -5.09 -6.08
C SER A 164 -22.34 -6.49 -6.48
N SER A 165 -23.43 -6.53 -7.26
CA SER A 165 -23.95 -7.80 -7.80
C SER A 165 -22.87 -8.55 -8.61
N LEU A 166 -22.98 -9.88 -8.66
CA LEU A 166 -22.05 -10.74 -9.40
C LEU A 166 -21.91 -10.34 -10.88
N PHE A 167 -23.02 -9.88 -11.49
CA PHE A 167 -23.01 -9.38 -12.86
C PHE A 167 -22.12 -8.14 -13.00
N THR A 168 -22.32 -7.15 -12.12
CA THR A 168 -21.50 -5.91 -12.12
C THR A 168 -20.02 -6.22 -11.92
N LEU A 169 -19.68 -7.11 -10.99
CA LEU A 169 -18.30 -7.51 -10.74
C LEU A 169 -17.66 -8.18 -11.98
N LYS A 170 -18.40 -9.04 -12.69
CA LYS A 170 -17.92 -9.67 -13.93
C LYS A 170 -17.66 -8.62 -15.03
N VAL A 171 -18.61 -7.70 -15.23
CA VAL A 171 -18.44 -6.61 -16.22
C VAL A 171 -17.23 -5.74 -15.88
N MET A 172 -17.10 -5.31 -14.62
CA MET A 172 -15.98 -4.50 -14.16
C MET A 172 -14.63 -5.23 -14.29
N SER A 173 -14.60 -6.54 -14.05
CA SER A 173 -13.37 -7.34 -14.25
C SER A 173 -12.91 -7.32 -15.70
N VAL A 174 -13.83 -7.49 -16.65
CA VAL A 174 -13.52 -7.43 -18.08
C VAL A 174 -13.03 -6.04 -18.48
N VAL A 175 -13.72 -4.98 -18.03
CA VAL A 175 -13.32 -3.59 -18.30
C VAL A 175 -11.94 -3.31 -17.73
N SER A 176 -11.66 -3.73 -16.49
CA SER A 176 -10.36 -3.52 -15.85
C SER A 176 -9.21 -4.23 -16.59
N LEU A 177 -9.46 -5.39 -17.20
CA LEU A 177 -8.47 -6.07 -18.03
C LEU A 177 -8.22 -5.36 -19.36
N LEU A 178 -9.22 -4.67 -19.92
CA LEU A 178 -9.09 -3.94 -21.19
C LEU A 178 -8.35 -2.60 -21.03
N ILE A 179 -8.48 -1.92 -19.89
CA ILE A 179 -7.86 -0.60 -19.65
C ILE A 179 -6.36 -0.57 -19.93
N PRO A 180 -5.51 -1.52 -19.44
CA PRO A 180 -4.08 -1.50 -19.73
C PRO A 180 -3.74 -1.60 -21.22
N PHE A 181 -4.53 -2.35 -21.99
CA PHE A 181 -4.31 -2.47 -23.43
C PHE A 181 -4.65 -1.17 -24.16
N VAL A 182 -5.73 -0.50 -23.77
CA VAL A 182 -6.11 0.81 -24.31
C VAL A 182 -5.06 1.85 -23.95
N ALA A 183 -4.61 1.87 -22.68
CA ALA A 183 -3.57 2.79 -22.22
C ALA A 183 -2.20 2.56 -22.88
N ALA A 184 -1.89 1.32 -23.29
CA ALA A 184 -0.65 1.02 -24.01
C ALA A 184 -0.73 1.39 -25.49
N TYR A 185 -1.93 1.55 -26.06
CA TYR A 185 -2.15 1.90 -27.47
C TYR A 185 -2.15 3.43 -27.70
N ILE A 186 -2.52 4.23 -26.70
CA ILE A 186 -2.52 5.69 -26.74
C ILE A 186 -1.13 6.24 -26.39
#